data_e7d8781db2f10f1871f0a2e2513a23a7
#
_entry.id   e7d8781db2f10f1871f0a2e2513a23a7
#
_cell.length_a   1.000
_cell.length_b   1.000
_cell.length_c   1.000
_cell.angle_alpha   90.00
_cell.angle_beta   90.00
_cell.angle_gamma   90.00
#
_symmetry.space_group_name_H-M   'P 1'
#
loop_
_entity.id
_entity.type
_entity.pdbx_description
1 polymer ?
#
loop_
_entity_poly.entity_id
_entity_poly.type
_entity_poly.pdbx_seq_one_letter_code
_entity_poly.pdbx_strand_id
1 'polypeptide(L)'
;ILEFANILSEEYKKTLLTIRREDVFFEIITFGTLGCSFEFTSPEETIEIEKAFKGHKIFPFEEYKIYEILRDLRRKTDIIDAGQSSMSWILPPFWLIQNKLWEVLLVTLSIYLISLSVAWWMFVITWILLAIYFNKGQTTILRSFSIYRDKHFWLVLASTSEEEVQKTCRKLDPKCTFEYSLVPEIENGISIPNKKVIA
;
A
#
# COMPACT_ATOMS: atom_id res chain seq x y z
N ILE A 1 19.74 -3.66 -20.29
CA ILE A 1 20.36 -2.45 -19.71
C ILE A 1 20.10 -1.23 -20.60
N LEU A 2 20.31 -1.31 -21.92
CA LEU A 2 19.99 -0.21 -22.85
C LEU A 2 18.48 0.11 -22.89
N GLU A 3 17.61 -0.87 -22.87
CA GLU A 3 16.16 -0.69 -22.76
C GLU A 3 15.78 -0.01 -21.44
N PHE A 4 16.40 -0.41 -20.34
CA PHE A 4 16.18 0.18 -19.02
C PHE A 4 16.63 1.65 -18.97
N ALA A 5 17.77 1.98 -19.56
CA ALA A 5 18.26 3.35 -19.68
C ALA A 5 17.33 4.23 -20.54
N ASN A 6 16.78 3.70 -21.63
CA ASN A 6 15.80 4.39 -22.47
C ASN A 6 14.48 4.62 -21.74
N ILE A 7 14.00 3.64 -20.95
CA ILE A 7 12.80 3.77 -20.12
C ILE A 7 12.96 4.89 -19.07
N LEU A 8 14.14 4.99 -18.47
CA LEU A 8 14.43 6.02 -17.46
C LEU A 8 14.62 7.43 -18.03
N SER A 9 14.95 7.55 -19.32
CA SER A 9 15.15 8.85 -19.98
C SER A 9 13.84 9.54 -20.37
N GLU A 10 12.71 8.83 -20.42
CA GLU A 10 11.40 9.42 -20.71
C GLU A 10 10.86 10.16 -19.45
N GLU A 11 10.73 11.47 -19.54
CA GLU A 11 10.14 12.31 -18.50
C GLU A 11 8.73 11.82 -18.12
N TYR A 12 8.48 11.72 -16.79
CA TYR A 12 7.19 11.34 -16.20
C TYR A 12 6.74 9.89 -16.35
N LYS A 13 7.58 9.00 -16.82
CA LYS A 13 7.23 7.57 -16.90
C LYS A 13 7.36 6.89 -15.53
N LYS A 14 6.38 6.06 -15.20
CA LYS A 14 6.45 5.18 -14.03
C LYS A 14 7.38 4.01 -14.36
N THR A 15 8.32 3.74 -13.47
CA THR A 15 9.27 2.64 -13.64
C THR A 15 9.22 1.72 -12.43
N LEU A 16 9.13 0.42 -12.69
CA LEU A 16 9.24 -0.61 -11.67
C LEU A 16 10.72 -0.97 -11.48
N LEU A 17 11.20 -0.82 -10.25
CA LEU A 17 12.54 -1.24 -9.87
C LEU A 17 12.44 -2.42 -8.92
N THR A 18 13.12 -3.52 -9.26
CA THR A 18 13.31 -4.66 -8.37
C THR A 18 14.69 -4.54 -7.72
N ILE A 19 14.70 -4.45 -6.40
CA ILE A 19 15.92 -4.34 -5.59
C ILE A 19 16.09 -5.62 -4.78
N ARG A 20 17.28 -6.19 -4.78
CA ARG A 20 17.64 -7.30 -3.90
C ARG A 20 18.46 -6.78 -2.72
N ARG A 21 18.02 -7.14 -1.52
CA ARG A 21 18.79 -6.92 -0.29
C ARG A 21 18.88 -8.23 0.47
N GLU A 22 20.08 -8.80 0.57
CA GLU A 22 20.32 -10.15 1.08
C GLU A 22 19.49 -11.17 0.28
N ASP A 23 18.51 -11.84 0.91
CA ASP A 23 17.63 -12.83 0.26
C ASP A 23 16.20 -12.30 0.05
N VAL A 24 15.99 -11.00 0.19
CA VAL A 24 14.68 -10.37 0.02
C VAL A 24 14.65 -9.50 -1.22
N PHE A 25 13.63 -9.69 -2.05
CA PHE A 25 13.33 -8.85 -3.20
C PHE A 25 12.27 -7.82 -2.86
N PHE A 26 12.44 -6.61 -3.35
CA PHE A 26 11.49 -5.50 -3.20
C PHE A 26 11.18 -4.90 -4.55
N GLU A 27 9.93 -4.68 -4.82
CA GLU A 27 9.48 -3.91 -5.96
C GLU A 27 9.08 -2.49 -5.50
N ILE A 28 9.64 -1.49 -6.18
CA ILE A 28 9.38 -0.07 -5.94
C ILE A 28 8.96 0.56 -7.26
N ILE A 29 7.88 1.34 -7.25
CA ILE A 29 7.50 2.16 -8.39
C ILE A 29 8.06 3.55 -8.18
N THR A 30 8.88 4.00 -9.11
CA THR A 30 9.43 5.34 -9.15
C THR A 30 8.74 6.19 -10.22
N PHE A 31 8.67 7.50 -9.96
CA PHE A 31 8.08 8.48 -10.86
C PHE A 31 9.16 9.47 -11.31
N GLY A 32 9.19 9.77 -12.60
CA GLY A 32 10.13 10.72 -13.17
C GLY A 32 11.54 10.15 -13.43
N THR A 33 12.45 11.03 -13.77
CA THR A 33 13.85 10.68 -13.97
C THR A 33 14.53 10.46 -12.63
N LEU A 34 15.04 9.26 -12.42
CA LEU A 34 15.98 9.03 -11.32
C LEU A 34 17.26 9.82 -11.65
N GLY A 35 17.62 10.79 -10.83
CA GLY A 35 18.86 11.54 -10.94
C GLY A 35 20.12 10.70 -10.64
N CYS A 36 20.15 9.45 -11.08
CA CYS A 36 21.23 8.51 -10.89
C CYS A 36 22.09 8.46 -12.15
N SER A 37 23.40 8.57 -11.99
CA SER A 37 24.33 8.15 -13.03
C SER A 37 24.37 6.63 -13.05
N PHE A 38 24.04 6.03 -14.21
CA PHE A 38 24.18 4.59 -14.40
C PHE A 38 25.61 4.31 -14.92
N GLU A 39 26.37 3.57 -14.16
CA GLU A 39 27.58 2.93 -14.68
C GLU A 39 27.16 1.65 -15.39
N PHE A 40 27.66 1.47 -16.62
CA PHE A 40 27.42 0.23 -17.36
C PHE A 40 28.19 -0.90 -16.69
N THR A 41 27.48 -1.89 -16.22
CA THR A 41 28.07 -3.12 -15.67
C THR A 41 28.83 -3.89 -16.75
N SER A 42 29.94 -4.50 -16.36
CA SER A 42 30.67 -5.40 -17.24
C SER A 42 29.80 -6.62 -17.64
N PRO A 43 30.09 -7.31 -18.76
CA PRO A 43 29.35 -8.52 -19.13
C PRO A 43 29.35 -9.59 -18.05
N GLU A 44 30.42 -9.68 -17.25
CA GLU A 44 30.56 -10.63 -16.14
C GLU A 44 29.62 -10.28 -14.99
N GLU A 45 29.52 -9.01 -14.61
CA GLU A 45 28.58 -8.53 -13.59
C GLU A 45 27.12 -8.71 -14.05
N THR A 46 26.82 -8.56 -15.34
CA THR A 46 25.49 -8.82 -15.89
C THR A 46 25.08 -10.27 -15.68
N ILE A 47 25.99 -11.24 -15.89
CA ILE A 47 25.72 -12.66 -15.65
C ILE A 47 25.48 -12.95 -14.16
N GLU A 48 26.23 -12.29 -13.27
CA GLU A 48 26.02 -12.43 -11.82
C GLU A 48 24.68 -11.85 -11.38
N ILE A 49 24.28 -10.69 -11.93
CA ILE A 49 22.98 -10.08 -11.67
C ILE A 49 21.86 -11.01 -12.16
N GLU A 50 21.94 -11.55 -13.37
CA GLU A 50 20.95 -12.51 -13.89
C GLU A 50 20.84 -13.76 -13.00
N LYS A 51 21.97 -14.30 -12.53
CA LYS A 51 21.98 -15.42 -11.58
C LYS A 51 21.33 -15.04 -10.24
N ALA A 52 21.60 -13.81 -9.77
CA ALA A 52 21.05 -13.32 -8.49
C ALA A 52 19.53 -13.16 -8.53
N PHE A 53 18.95 -12.84 -9.69
CA PHE A 53 17.50 -12.71 -9.88
C PHE A 53 16.85 -13.99 -10.44
N LYS A 54 17.61 -15.05 -10.64
CA LYS A 54 17.10 -16.32 -11.15
C LYS A 54 16.08 -16.93 -10.18
N GLY A 55 14.86 -17.13 -10.70
CA GLY A 55 13.75 -17.67 -9.90
C GLY A 55 12.82 -16.60 -9.28
N HIS A 56 13.19 -15.32 -9.36
CA HIS A 56 12.27 -14.24 -9.00
C HIS A 56 11.29 -14.01 -10.16
N LYS A 57 9.98 -14.12 -9.86
CA LYS A 57 8.93 -13.94 -10.87
C LYS A 57 8.52 -12.46 -10.91
N ILE A 58 8.78 -11.81 -12.02
CA ILE A 58 8.34 -10.44 -12.29
C ILE A 58 7.01 -10.52 -13.04
N PHE A 59 6.01 -9.80 -12.55
CA PHE A 59 4.69 -9.69 -13.15
C PHE A 59 4.61 -8.47 -14.08
N PRO A 60 3.60 -8.39 -14.97
CA PRO A 60 3.34 -7.18 -15.74
C PRO A 60 3.11 -5.98 -14.80
N PHE A 61 3.54 -4.79 -15.25
CA PHE A 61 3.47 -3.57 -14.44
C PHE A 61 2.04 -3.26 -13.94
N GLU A 62 1.03 -3.57 -14.74
CA GLU A 62 -0.39 -3.32 -14.46
C GLU A 62 -0.91 -4.12 -13.26
N GLU A 63 -0.25 -5.22 -12.91
CA GLU A 63 -0.64 -6.07 -11.78
C GLU A 63 -0.11 -5.54 -10.45
N TYR A 64 0.89 -4.64 -10.48
CA TYR A 64 1.47 -4.10 -9.26
C TYR A 64 0.65 -2.96 -8.69
N LYS A 65 0.35 -3.05 -7.41
CA LYS A 65 -0.23 -1.98 -6.60
C LYS A 65 0.82 -1.42 -5.65
N ILE A 66 0.68 -0.14 -5.35
CA ILE A 66 1.54 0.54 -4.39
C ILE A 66 0.93 0.38 -3.01
N TYR A 67 1.71 -0.12 -2.07
CA TYR A 67 1.34 -0.25 -0.67
C TYR A 67 2.24 0.63 0.19
N GLU A 68 1.62 1.47 1.00
CA GLU A 68 2.29 2.25 2.03
C GLU A 68 2.21 1.52 3.35
N ILE A 69 3.34 1.37 4.01
CA ILE A 69 3.44 0.58 5.24
C ILE A 69 3.83 1.53 6.37
N LEU A 70 2.92 1.66 7.33
CA LEU A 70 3.12 2.45 8.53
C LEU A 70 3.24 1.52 9.74
N ARG A 71 4.10 1.87 10.68
CA ARG A 71 4.48 1.03 11.80
C ARG A 71 4.55 1.80 13.09
N ASP A 72 4.04 1.21 14.18
CA ASP A 72 4.17 1.68 15.56
C ASP A 72 5.50 1.20 16.18
N LEU A 73 5.93 1.85 17.25
CA LEU A 73 7.07 1.45 18.09
C LEU A 73 6.93 0.00 18.62
N ARG A 74 5.72 -0.49 18.79
CA ARG A 74 5.40 -1.87 19.19
C ARG A 74 5.42 -2.87 18.03
N ARG A 75 5.84 -2.41 16.82
CA ARG A 75 5.91 -3.20 15.57
C ARG A 75 4.55 -3.62 15.02
N LYS A 76 3.47 -2.98 15.48
CA LYS A 76 2.15 -3.13 14.87
C LYS A 76 2.12 -2.34 13.56
N THR A 77 1.80 -3.01 12.48
CA THR A 77 1.95 -2.49 11.11
C THR A 77 0.58 -2.39 10.45
N ASP A 78 0.33 -1.23 9.83
CA ASP A 78 -0.80 -1.01 8.91
C ASP A 78 -0.28 -1.00 7.48
N ILE A 79 -1.02 -1.66 6.61
CA ILE A 79 -0.78 -1.66 5.16
C ILE A 79 -1.90 -0.87 4.51
N ILE A 80 -1.54 0.20 3.81
CA ILE A 80 -2.47 1.06 3.10
C ILE A 80 -2.28 0.82 1.61
N ASP A 81 -3.31 0.32 0.93
CA ASP A 81 -3.35 0.27 -0.52
C ASP A 81 -3.49 1.72 -1.05
N ALA A 82 -2.52 2.18 -1.83
CA ALA A 82 -2.56 3.49 -2.46
C ALA A 82 -3.51 3.54 -3.66
N GLY A 83 -4.07 2.40 -4.07
CA GLY A 83 -5.10 2.31 -5.10
C GLY A 83 -6.42 2.94 -4.66
N GLN A 84 -7.19 3.40 -5.62
CA GLN A 84 -8.50 3.97 -5.36
C GLN A 84 -9.56 2.86 -5.21
N SER A 85 -10.21 2.81 -4.06
CA SER A 85 -11.34 1.91 -3.81
C SER A 85 -12.62 2.51 -4.39
N SER A 86 -13.30 1.78 -5.28
CA SER A 86 -14.61 2.20 -5.81
C SER A 86 -15.68 2.35 -4.73
N MET A 87 -15.52 1.64 -3.59
CA MET A 87 -16.46 1.69 -2.48
C MET A 87 -16.53 3.08 -1.84
N SER A 88 -15.44 3.82 -1.79
CA SER A 88 -15.40 5.19 -1.27
C SER A 88 -16.23 6.17 -2.09
N TRP A 89 -16.41 5.89 -3.40
CA TRP A 89 -17.23 6.67 -4.31
C TRP A 89 -18.72 6.36 -4.16
N ILE A 90 -19.09 5.07 -4.09
CA ILE A 90 -20.51 4.66 -4.11
C ILE A 90 -21.13 4.83 -2.72
N LEU A 91 -20.46 4.35 -1.67
CA LEU A 91 -20.95 4.30 -0.29
C LEU A 91 -19.89 4.78 0.70
N PRO A 92 -19.64 6.10 0.80
CA PRO A 92 -18.62 6.63 1.72
C PRO A 92 -18.73 6.15 3.17
N PRO A 93 -19.91 6.07 3.80
CA PRO A 93 -20.02 5.56 5.17
C PRO A 93 -19.57 4.10 5.31
N PHE A 94 -19.87 3.27 4.31
CA PHE A 94 -19.47 1.86 4.33
C PHE A 94 -17.96 1.69 4.23
N TRP A 95 -17.31 2.50 3.36
CA TRP A 95 -15.86 2.54 3.25
C TRP A 95 -15.20 2.98 4.56
N LEU A 96 -15.79 3.94 5.28
CA LEU A 96 -15.31 4.39 6.60
C LEU A 96 -15.41 3.27 7.64
N ILE A 97 -16.48 2.48 7.64
CA ILE A 97 -16.66 1.33 8.53
C ILE A 97 -15.59 0.26 8.24
N GLN A 98 -15.37 -0.08 6.97
CA GLN A 98 -14.36 -1.07 6.57
C GLN A 98 -12.95 -0.69 7.05
N ASN A 99 -12.63 0.60 7.01
CA ASN A 99 -11.33 1.11 7.45
C ASN A 99 -11.30 1.49 8.94
N LYS A 100 -12.36 1.18 9.73
CA LYS A 100 -12.46 1.45 11.18
C LYS A 100 -12.25 2.93 11.54
N LEU A 101 -12.67 3.84 10.69
CA LEU A 101 -12.60 5.27 10.86
C LEU A 101 -13.86 5.80 11.55
N TRP A 102 -14.11 5.34 12.78
CA TRP A 102 -15.35 5.61 13.53
C TRP A 102 -15.59 7.09 13.79
N GLU A 103 -14.54 7.86 14.09
CA GLU A 103 -14.62 9.29 14.34
C GLU A 103 -15.07 10.06 13.10
N VAL A 104 -14.48 9.75 11.94
CA VAL A 104 -14.87 10.35 10.65
C VAL A 104 -16.28 9.93 10.25
N LEU A 105 -16.65 8.67 10.53
CA LEU A 105 -17.99 8.17 10.28
C LEU A 105 -19.03 8.96 11.05
N LEU A 106 -18.83 9.20 12.36
CA LEU A 106 -19.76 9.97 13.18
C LEU A 106 -19.93 11.40 12.65
N VAL A 107 -18.82 12.07 12.27
CA VAL A 107 -18.88 13.41 11.68
C VAL A 107 -19.63 13.38 10.35
N THR A 108 -19.36 12.40 9.50
CA THR A 108 -20.02 12.24 8.20
C THR A 108 -21.52 12.03 8.35
N LEU A 109 -21.94 11.15 9.27
CA LEU A 109 -23.37 10.93 9.58
C LEU A 109 -24.05 12.18 10.14
N SER A 110 -23.36 12.94 10.99
CA SER A 110 -23.89 14.21 11.50
C SER A 110 -24.11 15.22 10.38
N ILE A 111 -23.18 15.34 9.44
CA ILE A 111 -23.32 16.22 8.27
C ILE A 111 -24.52 15.78 7.41
N TYR A 112 -24.72 14.48 7.21
CA TYR A 112 -25.87 13.96 6.47
C TYR A 112 -27.19 14.27 7.16
N LEU A 113 -27.28 14.10 8.48
CA LEU A 113 -28.47 14.41 9.26
C LEU A 113 -28.82 15.90 9.21
N ILE A 114 -27.82 16.78 9.35
CA ILE A 114 -28.01 18.24 9.23
C ILE A 114 -28.50 18.60 7.83
N SER A 115 -27.87 18.06 6.77
CA SER A 115 -28.26 18.33 5.39
C SER A 115 -29.69 17.86 5.10
N LEU A 116 -30.07 16.70 5.63
CA LEU A 116 -31.41 16.14 5.47
C LEU A 116 -32.48 16.97 6.23
N SER A 117 -32.14 17.53 7.39
CA SER A 117 -33.05 18.37 8.17
C SER A 117 -33.37 19.72 7.49
N VAL A 118 -32.49 20.21 6.63
CA VAL A 118 -32.71 21.41 5.85
C VAL A 118 -33.59 21.13 4.64
N ALA A 119 -33.19 20.19 3.79
CA ALA A 119 -33.94 19.75 2.64
C ALA A 119 -33.40 18.45 2.06
N TRP A 120 -34.27 17.58 1.54
CA TRP A 120 -33.84 16.30 0.97
C TRP A 120 -32.84 16.45 -0.19
N TRP A 121 -32.99 17.47 -1.02
CA TRP A 121 -32.05 17.72 -2.14
C TRP A 121 -30.67 18.19 -1.68
N MET A 122 -30.57 18.87 -0.53
CA MET A 122 -29.30 19.22 0.13
C MET A 122 -28.54 17.96 0.54
N PHE A 123 -29.24 16.94 1.03
CA PHE A 123 -28.64 15.65 1.33
C PHE A 123 -27.98 15.02 0.10
N VAL A 124 -28.65 15.05 -1.07
CA VAL A 124 -28.08 14.50 -2.31
C VAL A 124 -26.81 15.23 -2.74
N ILE A 125 -26.82 16.56 -2.68
CA ILE A 125 -25.64 17.37 -3.00
C ILE A 125 -24.48 17.05 -2.04
N THR A 126 -24.77 17.03 -0.73
CA THR A 126 -23.77 16.74 0.31
C THR A 126 -23.19 15.34 0.11
N TRP A 127 -24.03 14.35 -0.21
CA TRP A 127 -23.58 12.99 -0.48
C TRP A 127 -22.59 12.93 -1.66
N ILE A 128 -22.93 13.59 -2.78
CA ILE A 128 -22.05 13.63 -3.95
C ILE A 128 -20.71 14.33 -3.61
N LEU A 129 -20.76 15.46 -2.92
CA LEU A 129 -19.54 16.19 -2.53
C LEU A 129 -18.64 15.35 -1.61
N LEU A 130 -19.22 14.68 -0.61
CA LEU A 130 -18.48 13.81 0.28
C LEU A 130 -17.94 12.56 -0.43
N ALA A 131 -18.69 11.98 -1.37
CA ALA A 131 -18.22 10.88 -2.19
C ALA A 131 -16.98 11.26 -3.01
N ILE A 132 -16.99 12.44 -3.66
CA ILE A 132 -15.82 12.97 -4.38
C ILE A 132 -14.65 13.21 -3.43
N TYR A 133 -14.91 13.82 -2.28
CA TYR A 133 -13.89 14.12 -1.27
C TYR A 133 -13.21 12.85 -0.76
N PHE A 134 -13.99 11.84 -0.34
CA PHE A 134 -13.45 10.58 0.13
C PHE A 134 -12.74 9.80 -0.96
N ASN A 135 -13.27 9.76 -2.18
CA ASN A 135 -12.63 9.06 -3.28
C ASN A 135 -11.25 9.63 -3.62
N LYS A 136 -11.12 10.95 -3.68
CA LYS A 136 -9.84 11.61 -3.97
C LYS A 136 -8.87 11.59 -2.78
N GLY A 137 -9.40 11.69 -1.57
CA GLY A 137 -8.63 11.83 -0.33
C GLY A 137 -8.36 10.54 0.44
N GLN A 138 -8.81 9.36 -0.05
CA GLN A 138 -8.80 8.12 0.73
C GLN A 138 -7.42 7.76 1.29
N THR A 139 -6.37 7.78 0.49
CA THR A 139 -5.00 7.46 0.92
C THR A 139 -4.51 8.46 1.96
N THR A 140 -4.78 9.77 1.73
CA THR A 140 -4.39 10.84 2.66
C THR A 140 -5.11 10.69 3.99
N ILE A 141 -6.39 10.36 3.98
CA ILE A 141 -7.20 10.16 5.19
C ILE A 141 -6.66 8.95 5.97
N LEU A 142 -6.46 7.81 5.32
CA LEU A 142 -5.92 6.61 5.96
C LEU A 142 -4.53 6.86 6.57
N ARG A 143 -3.65 7.53 5.82
CA ARG A 143 -2.31 7.92 6.28
C ARG A 143 -2.39 8.83 7.50
N SER A 144 -3.22 9.88 7.46
CA SER A 144 -3.38 10.83 8.55
C SER A 144 -3.87 10.14 9.82
N PHE A 145 -4.81 9.20 9.70
CA PHE A 145 -5.32 8.43 10.84
C PHE A 145 -4.30 7.43 11.39
N SER A 146 -3.49 6.81 10.53
CA SER A 146 -2.40 5.95 11.00
C SER A 146 -1.34 6.75 11.75
N ILE A 147 -1.00 7.96 11.27
CA ILE A 147 -0.08 8.87 11.97
C ILE A 147 -0.69 9.36 13.30
N TYR A 148 -1.99 9.70 13.33
CA TYR A 148 -2.69 10.07 14.56
C TYR A 148 -2.68 8.94 15.61
N ARG A 149 -2.61 7.68 15.19
CA ARG A 149 -2.45 6.50 16.04
C ARG A 149 -0.99 6.17 16.37
N ASP A 150 -0.09 7.16 16.32
CA ASP A 150 1.35 7.04 16.60
C ASP A 150 2.11 6.07 15.69
N LYS A 151 1.62 5.85 14.47
CA LYS A 151 2.34 5.06 13.47
C LYS A 151 3.19 5.94 12.59
N HIS A 152 4.42 5.51 12.35
CA HIS A 152 5.37 6.19 11.51
C HIS A 152 5.52 5.47 10.18
N PHE A 153 5.79 6.23 9.15
CA PHE A 153 6.06 5.71 7.83
C PHE A 153 7.31 4.83 7.88
N TRP A 154 7.19 3.59 7.45
CA TRP A 154 8.28 2.63 7.46
C TRP A 154 8.81 2.37 6.05
N LEU A 155 7.98 1.93 5.11
CA LEU A 155 8.41 1.67 3.75
C LEU A 155 7.24 1.72 2.75
N VAL A 156 7.55 1.83 1.46
CA VAL A 156 6.61 1.69 0.34
C VAL A 156 7.06 0.52 -0.50
N LEU A 157 6.13 -0.37 -0.82
CA LEU A 157 6.36 -1.52 -1.69
C LEU A 157 5.36 -1.51 -2.85
N ALA A 158 5.81 -2.01 -4.00
CA ALA A 158 4.92 -2.44 -5.06
C ALA A 158 4.76 -3.96 -4.99
N SER A 159 3.54 -4.45 -4.99
CA SER A 159 3.24 -5.88 -4.93
C SER A 159 1.92 -6.20 -5.63
N THR A 160 1.74 -7.43 -6.02
CA THR A 160 0.51 -7.91 -6.65
C THR A 160 -0.59 -8.16 -5.62
N SER A 161 -0.21 -8.44 -4.37
CA SER A 161 -1.17 -8.72 -3.30
C SER A 161 -0.68 -8.25 -1.93
N GLU A 162 -1.63 -7.97 -1.03
CA GLU A 162 -1.34 -7.63 0.37
C GLU A 162 -0.64 -8.78 1.11
N GLU A 163 -0.93 -10.02 0.74
CA GLU A 163 -0.30 -11.22 1.32
C GLU A 163 1.22 -11.23 1.06
N GLU A 164 1.64 -10.88 -0.16
CA GLU A 164 3.05 -10.78 -0.51
C GLU A 164 3.74 -9.63 0.24
N VAL A 165 3.05 -8.50 0.40
CA VAL A 165 3.54 -7.39 1.23
C VAL A 165 3.78 -7.84 2.66
N GLN A 166 2.82 -8.56 3.27
CA GLN A 166 2.98 -9.10 4.62
C GLN A 166 4.13 -10.10 4.74
N LYS A 167 4.30 -10.98 3.75
CA LYS A 167 5.45 -11.92 3.69
C LYS A 167 6.77 -11.16 3.63
N THR A 168 6.85 -10.13 2.80
CA THR A 168 8.05 -9.30 2.65
C THR A 168 8.36 -8.53 3.94
N CYS A 169 7.36 -7.93 4.57
CA CYS A 169 7.52 -7.25 5.85
C CYS A 169 8.04 -8.19 6.95
N ARG A 170 7.55 -9.44 7.00
CA ARG A 170 8.05 -10.44 7.97
C ARG A 170 9.45 -10.95 7.67
N LYS A 171 9.84 -11.03 6.41
CA LYS A 171 11.23 -11.34 6.05
C LYS A 171 12.19 -10.24 6.53
N LEU A 172 11.75 -8.96 6.47
CA LEU A 172 12.53 -7.82 6.94
C LEU A 172 12.57 -7.71 8.46
N ASP A 173 11.43 -7.94 9.10
CA ASP A 173 11.30 -7.96 10.55
C ASP A 173 10.37 -9.09 10.98
N PRO A 174 10.93 -10.22 11.46
CA PRO A 174 10.13 -11.38 11.91
C PRO A 174 9.16 -11.07 13.06
N LYS A 175 9.40 -9.98 13.81
CA LYS A 175 8.53 -9.54 14.90
C LYS A 175 7.41 -8.60 14.48
N CYS A 176 7.25 -8.37 13.17
CA CYS A 176 6.21 -7.53 12.63
C CYS A 176 4.82 -8.16 12.84
N THR A 177 3.90 -7.40 13.42
CA THR A 177 2.51 -7.84 13.67
C THR A 177 1.56 -7.00 12.81
N PHE A 178 0.52 -7.65 12.29
CA PHE A 178 -0.51 -7.00 11.47
C PHE A 178 -1.85 -7.04 12.18
N GLU A 179 -2.70 -6.05 11.93
CA GLU A 179 -4.06 -6.06 12.48
C GLU A 179 -4.88 -7.22 11.92
N TYR A 180 -4.68 -7.53 10.62
CA TYR A 180 -5.19 -8.72 9.94
C TYR A 180 -4.02 -9.49 9.37
N SER A 181 -3.70 -10.64 9.97
CA SER A 181 -2.64 -11.49 9.47
C SER A 181 -3.18 -12.43 8.41
N LEU A 182 -2.79 -12.19 7.14
CA LEU A 182 -3.05 -13.08 6.02
C LEU A 182 -2.03 -14.24 5.97
N VAL A 183 -0.87 -14.01 6.59
CA VAL A 183 0.23 -15.00 6.63
C VAL A 183 0.34 -15.54 8.06
N PRO A 184 0.51 -16.86 8.27
CA PRO A 184 0.66 -17.43 9.59
C PRO A 184 1.82 -16.79 10.36
N GLU A 185 1.61 -16.53 11.66
CA GLU A 185 2.65 -15.98 12.52
C GLU A 185 3.77 -17.03 12.72
N ILE A 186 5.01 -16.54 12.64
CA ILE A 186 6.18 -17.37 12.90
C ILE A 186 6.53 -17.20 14.37
N GLU A 187 6.11 -18.14 15.22
CA GLU A 187 6.55 -18.21 16.59
C GLU A 187 7.72 -19.21 16.69
N ASN A 188 8.90 -18.71 17.05
CA ASN A 188 10.12 -19.50 17.25
C ASN A 188 10.52 -20.44 16.08
N GLY A 189 10.27 -20.02 14.82
CA GLY A 189 10.61 -20.82 13.63
C GLY A 189 9.59 -21.90 13.27
N ILE A 190 8.45 -21.96 13.97
CA ILE A 190 7.35 -22.89 13.66
C ILE A 190 6.17 -22.04 13.16
N SER A 191 5.68 -22.31 11.95
CA SER A 191 4.49 -21.65 11.41
C SER A 191 3.24 -22.11 12.13
N ILE A 192 2.57 -21.21 12.86
CA ILE A 192 1.28 -21.50 13.48
C ILE A 192 0.18 -21.29 12.44
N PRO A 193 -0.69 -22.27 12.17
CA PRO A 193 -1.80 -22.09 11.26
C PRO A 193 -2.76 -21.03 11.80
N ASN A 194 -3.19 -20.13 10.91
CA ASN A 194 -4.07 -19.00 11.19
C ASN A 194 -5.29 -19.43 12.02
N LYS A 195 -5.39 -18.95 13.24
CA LYS A 195 -6.57 -19.13 14.08
C LYS A 195 -7.69 -18.27 13.46
N LYS A 196 -8.60 -18.89 12.70
CA LYS A 196 -9.79 -18.22 12.19
C LYS A 196 -10.52 -17.62 13.40
N VAL A 197 -10.50 -16.29 13.49
CA VAL A 197 -11.38 -15.56 14.40
C VAL A 197 -12.77 -15.69 13.80
N ILE A 198 -13.56 -16.62 14.34
CA ILE A 198 -14.99 -16.68 14.08
C ILE A 198 -15.59 -15.53 14.87
N ALA A 199 -16.10 -14.52 14.15
CA ALA A 199 -16.89 -13.43 14.71
C ALA A 199 -18.30 -13.94 14.99
#